data_66d0f8a703d0e4af3b6766b3a8b08432
#
_entry.id   66d0f8a703d0e4af3b6766b3a8b08432
#
_cell.length_a   1.000
_cell.length_b   1.000
_cell.length_c   1.000
_cell.angle_alpha   90.00
_cell.angle_beta   90.00
_cell.angle_gamma   90.00
#
_symmetry.space_group_name_H-M   'P 1'
#
loop_
_entity.id
_entity.type
_entity.pdbx_description
1 polymer ?
#
loop_
_entity_poly.entity_id
_entity_poly.type
_entity_poly.pdbx_seq_one_letter_code
_entity_poly.pdbx_strand_id
1 'polypeptide(L)'
;MAEPVDYKAPPYERTALRISTMVITCHWGTPIHLDVLFDQLPPIMIPMWYPDIGILKFEHKNKVLGSSHKDIFTNRKITPKSFFNQSTLVIRRMIHEGTDRAGWKEVNVKLFANGGIQMTGVTSEEFAYQSLEWVLQTIQTLPVSPFEGKASLERFSVQLINTDYALNQFINQDALHKLLVNEYNLSSTLEKTIYQGVNTKFYYNTFHSGNGICQCENFCKG
;
A
#
# COMPACT_ATOMS: atom_id res chain seq x y z
N MET A 1 -36.08 34.04 13.56
CA MET A 1 -34.78 33.43 13.92
C MET A 1 -35.14 32.08 14.56
N ALA A 2 -34.84 30.99 13.91
CA ALA A 2 -35.05 29.66 14.46
C ALA A 2 -33.95 29.39 15.50
N GLU A 3 -34.35 28.93 16.69
CA GLU A 3 -33.40 28.52 17.74
C GLU A 3 -32.50 27.39 17.21
N PRO A 4 -31.22 27.39 17.58
CA PRO A 4 -30.32 26.28 17.20
C PRO A 4 -30.85 25.01 17.88
N VAL A 5 -31.26 24.03 17.10
CA VAL A 5 -31.60 22.70 17.58
C VAL A 5 -30.32 22.09 18.14
N ASP A 6 -30.32 21.91 19.48
CA ASP A 6 -29.23 21.21 20.18
C ASP A 6 -29.25 19.73 19.77
N TYR A 7 -28.55 19.42 18.68
CA TYR A 7 -28.37 18.06 18.18
C TYR A 7 -27.46 17.31 19.17
N LYS A 8 -28.05 16.80 20.24
CA LYS A 8 -27.41 15.70 20.96
C LYS A 8 -27.38 14.49 20.04
N ALA A 9 -26.30 14.37 19.29
CA ALA A 9 -26.06 13.16 18.52
C ALA A 9 -26.21 11.95 19.44
N PRO A 10 -26.99 10.93 19.07
CA PRO A 10 -27.07 9.71 19.85
C PRO A 10 -25.64 9.15 20.03
N PRO A 11 -25.34 8.57 21.19
CA PRO A 11 -24.01 8.02 21.44
C PRO A 11 -23.73 6.94 20.41
N TYR A 12 -22.93 7.29 19.39
CA TYR A 12 -22.43 6.32 18.45
C TYR A 12 -21.11 5.75 18.99
N GLU A 13 -20.97 4.44 18.89
CA GLU A 13 -19.74 3.76 19.19
C GLU A 13 -19.00 3.47 17.86
N ARG A 14 -17.71 3.67 17.88
CA ARG A 14 -16.83 3.30 16.77
C ARG A 14 -15.73 2.38 17.27
N THR A 15 -15.28 1.49 16.41
CA THR A 15 -14.05 0.73 16.66
C THR A 15 -12.83 1.67 16.65
N ALA A 16 -11.72 1.22 17.20
CA ALA A 16 -10.45 1.91 17.03
C ALA A 16 -10.10 2.03 15.54
N LEU A 17 -9.46 3.13 15.18
CA LEU A 17 -8.91 3.32 13.83
C LEU A 17 -7.81 2.28 13.59
N ARG A 18 -7.89 1.56 12.48
CA ARG A 18 -6.93 0.54 12.07
C ARG A 18 -6.26 0.95 10.77
N ILE A 19 -4.94 0.88 10.70
CA ILE A 19 -4.22 0.96 9.44
C ILE A 19 -4.34 -0.40 8.75
N SER A 20 -5.01 -0.45 7.60
CA SER A 20 -5.18 -1.67 6.82
C SER A 20 -4.01 -1.93 5.88
N THR A 21 -3.47 -0.87 5.28
CA THR A 21 -2.26 -0.96 4.46
C THR A 21 -1.64 0.42 4.22
N MET A 22 -0.35 0.43 3.97
CA MET A 22 0.41 1.60 3.51
C MET A 22 1.02 1.34 2.14
N VAL A 23 1.25 2.40 1.39
CA VAL A 23 2.13 2.43 0.21
C VAL A 23 3.37 3.23 0.57
N ILE A 24 4.52 2.58 0.46
CA ILE A 24 5.82 3.17 0.73
C ILE A 24 6.59 3.28 -0.58
N THR A 25 7.30 4.37 -0.79
CA THR A 25 8.33 4.49 -1.82
C THR A 25 9.70 4.63 -1.19
N CYS A 26 10.69 4.10 -1.86
CA CYS A 26 12.10 4.14 -1.45
C CYS A 26 12.99 4.09 -2.69
N HIS A 27 14.30 4.19 -2.52
CA HIS A 27 15.28 4.06 -3.60
C HIS A 27 16.51 3.30 -3.12
N TRP A 28 17.13 2.50 -4.01
CA TRP A 28 18.39 1.80 -3.68
C TRP A 28 19.64 2.70 -3.72
N GLY A 29 19.50 3.97 -4.09
CA GLY A 29 20.65 4.86 -4.34
C GLY A 29 21.38 4.60 -5.67
N THR A 30 21.12 3.47 -6.31
CA THR A 30 21.75 3.04 -7.55
C THR A 30 20.76 2.27 -8.44
N PRO A 31 20.94 2.24 -9.78
CA PRO A 31 20.16 1.37 -10.67
C PRO A 31 20.37 -0.12 -10.37
N ILE A 32 19.39 -0.94 -10.80
CA ILE A 32 19.39 -2.39 -10.63
C ILE A 32 19.06 -3.11 -11.92
N HIS A 33 19.88 -4.12 -12.28
CA HIS A 33 19.67 -5.01 -13.42
C HIS A 33 18.67 -6.12 -13.07
N LEU A 34 17.40 -5.92 -13.42
CA LEU A 34 16.31 -6.82 -13.06
C LEU A 34 16.43 -8.21 -13.73
N ASP A 35 17.02 -8.30 -14.90
CA ASP A 35 17.31 -9.59 -15.56
C ASP A 35 18.35 -10.40 -14.77
N VAL A 36 19.44 -9.75 -14.33
CA VAL A 36 20.48 -10.38 -13.48
C VAL A 36 19.88 -10.86 -12.17
N LEU A 37 19.02 -10.06 -11.56
CA LEU A 37 18.30 -10.45 -10.35
C LEU A 37 17.40 -11.67 -10.58
N PHE A 38 16.63 -11.69 -11.69
CA PHE A 38 15.74 -12.79 -12.03
C PHE A 38 16.49 -14.12 -12.16
N ASP A 39 17.63 -14.12 -12.81
CA ASP A 39 18.40 -15.35 -13.09
C ASP A 39 19.04 -15.93 -11.81
N GLN A 40 19.25 -15.13 -10.77
CA GLN A 40 19.93 -15.55 -9.55
C GLN A 40 19.00 -15.83 -8.36
N LEU A 41 17.72 -15.42 -8.41
CA LEU A 41 16.77 -15.61 -7.30
C LEU A 41 16.37 -17.07 -7.02
N PRO A 42 16.23 -18.00 -8.01
CA PRO A 42 15.68 -19.33 -7.76
C PRO A 42 16.32 -20.10 -6.58
N PRO A 43 17.65 -20.09 -6.39
CA PRO A 43 18.28 -20.83 -5.29
C PRO A 43 17.95 -20.33 -3.88
N ILE A 44 17.54 -19.07 -3.74
CA ILE A 44 17.25 -18.44 -2.45
C ILE A 44 15.75 -18.21 -2.21
N MET A 45 14.91 -18.63 -3.15
CA MET A 45 13.45 -18.56 -3.00
C MET A 45 12.95 -19.72 -2.16
N ILE A 46 11.89 -19.48 -1.38
CA ILE A 46 11.22 -20.51 -0.61
C ILE A 46 9.85 -20.83 -1.22
N PRO A 47 9.41 -22.10 -1.14
CA PRO A 47 8.05 -22.47 -1.51
C PRO A 47 7.01 -21.78 -0.61
N MET A 48 5.85 -21.48 -1.17
CA MET A 48 4.76 -20.78 -0.46
C MET A 48 4.32 -21.51 0.83
N TRP A 49 4.37 -22.83 0.86
CA TRP A 49 3.99 -23.66 2.02
C TRP A 49 5.08 -23.81 3.07
N TYR A 50 6.32 -23.41 2.75
CA TYR A 50 7.42 -23.50 3.72
C TYR A 50 7.29 -22.40 4.77
N PRO A 51 7.24 -22.72 6.08
CA PRO A 51 6.92 -21.77 7.14
C PRO A 51 8.16 -20.97 7.58
N ASP A 52 8.67 -20.10 6.72
CA ASP A 52 9.82 -19.27 7.02
C ASP A 52 9.73 -17.89 6.35
N ILE A 53 10.59 -16.98 6.77
CA ILE A 53 10.83 -15.69 6.11
C ILE A 53 11.54 -15.97 4.78
N GLY A 54 11.08 -15.34 3.69
CA GLY A 54 11.73 -15.57 2.41
C GLY A 54 11.06 -14.89 1.23
N ILE A 55 11.69 -15.06 0.08
CA ILE A 55 11.16 -14.65 -1.20
C ILE A 55 10.25 -15.77 -1.72
N LEU A 56 8.99 -15.45 -1.94
CA LEU A 56 7.98 -16.42 -2.41
C LEU A 56 7.82 -16.39 -3.92
N LYS A 57 7.85 -15.19 -4.51
CA LYS A 57 7.51 -14.97 -5.91
C LYS A 57 8.28 -13.81 -6.49
N PHE A 58 8.67 -13.95 -7.74
CA PHE A 58 9.22 -12.85 -8.52
C PHE A 58 8.64 -12.85 -9.94
N GLU A 59 8.07 -11.72 -10.33
CA GLU A 59 7.52 -11.49 -11.66
C GLU A 59 8.41 -10.49 -12.40
N HIS A 60 8.95 -10.88 -13.54
CA HIS A 60 9.74 -10.01 -14.39
C HIS A 60 9.37 -10.23 -15.85
N LYS A 61 9.02 -9.16 -16.57
CA LYS A 61 8.53 -9.25 -17.95
C LYS A 61 7.33 -10.24 -18.01
N ASN A 62 7.43 -11.28 -18.83
CA ASN A 62 6.41 -12.32 -18.99
C ASN A 62 6.74 -13.61 -18.22
N LYS A 63 7.73 -13.57 -17.32
CA LYS A 63 8.19 -14.73 -16.57
C LYS A 63 7.80 -14.60 -15.10
N VAL A 64 7.49 -15.72 -14.49
CA VAL A 64 7.14 -15.82 -13.06
C VAL A 64 7.94 -16.96 -12.44
N LEU A 65 8.56 -16.67 -11.30
CA LEU A 65 9.19 -17.64 -10.41
C LEU A 65 8.39 -17.71 -9.12
N GLY A 66 8.13 -18.91 -8.62
CA GLY A 66 7.41 -19.14 -7.38
C GLY A 66 5.92 -18.77 -7.44
N SER A 67 5.29 -18.68 -6.27
CA SER A 67 3.86 -18.37 -6.10
C SER A 67 3.58 -17.71 -4.75
N SER A 68 2.47 -16.99 -4.65
CA SER A 68 1.99 -16.35 -3.43
C SER A 68 0.60 -16.90 -3.05
N HIS A 69 0.17 -16.72 -1.80
CA HIS A 69 -1.18 -17.11 -1.38
C HIS A 69 -2.26 -16.39 -2.20
N LYS A 70 -1.99 -15.15 -2.59
CA LYS A 70 -2.92 -14.36 -3.40
C LYS A 70 -3.19 -15.00 -4.77
N ASP A 71 -2.22 -15.69 -5.36
CA ASP A 71 -2.40 -16.35 -6.66
C ASP A 71 -3.42 -17.49 -6.60
N ILE A 72 -3.52 -18.19 -5.45
CA ILE A 72 -4.50 -19.26 -5.25
C ILE A 72 -5.93 -18.71 -5.30
N PHE A 73 -6.16 -17.52 -4.73
CA PHE A 73 -7.51 -16.97 -4.60
C PHE A 73 -7.96 -16.14 -5.79
N THR A 74 -7.04 -15.59 -6.58
CA THR A 74 -7.40 -14.60 -7.60
C THR A 74 -7.41 -15.14 -9.04
N ASN A 75 -6.91 -16.35 -9.28
CA ASN A 75 -6.81 -16.97 -10.63
C ASN A 75 -6.24 -15.99 -11.68
N ARG A 76 -5.25 -15.18 -11.26
CA ARG A 76 -4.75 -14.04 -12.02
C ARG A 76 -3.98 -14.52 -13.24
N LYS A 77 -4.52 -14.28 -14.42
CA LYS A 77 -3.80 -14.51 -15.69
C LYS A 77 -2.69 -13.47 -15.84
N ILE A 78 -1.49 -13.94 -16.17
CA ILE A 78 -0.39 -13.07 -16.59
C ILE A 78 -0.79 -12.42 -17.90
N THR A 79 -0.88 -11.09 -17.93
CA THR A 79 -1.20 -10.35 -19.17
C THR A 79 0.10 -9.92 -19.87
N PRO A 80 0.13 -9.89 -21.24
CA PRO A 80 1.30 -9.45 -21.99
C PRO A 80 1.73 -7.99 -21.78
N LYS A 81 0.95 -7.21 -21.00
CA LYS A 81 1.22 -5.80 -20.66
C LYS A 81 2.14 -5.65 -19.44
N SER A 82 3.19 -6.45 -19.33
CA SER A 82 4.19 -6.24 -18.29
C SER A 82 5.09 -5.06 -18.63
N PHE A 83 5.29 -4.17 -17.67
CA PHE A 83 6.26 -3.08 -17.82
C PHE A 83 7.67 -3.65 -17.84
N PHE A 84 8.46 -3.36 -18.86
CA PHE A 84 9.82 -3.89 -19.02
C PHE A 84 10.83 -3.35 -18.01
N ASN A 85 10.54 -2.19 -17.43
CA ASN A 85 11.39 -1.51 -16.45
C ASN A 85 10.96 -1.75 -14.98
N GLN A 86 10.01 -2.66 -14.75
CA GLN A 86 9.46 -2.98 -13.43
C GLN A 86 9.41 -4.50 -13.23
N SER A 87 9.70 -4.94 -12.02
CA SER A 87 9.49 -6.30 -11.54
C SER A 87 8.72 -6.30 -10.23
N THR A 88 8.04 -7.38 -9.92
CA THR A 88 7.31 -7.55 -8.66
C THR A 88 7.91 -8.69 -7.86
N LEU A 89 8.36 -8.38 -6.67
CA LEU A 89 8.84 -9.32 -5.66
C LEU A 89 7.76 -9.49 -4.59
N VAL A 90 7.42 -10.73 -4.23
CA VAL A 90 6.57 -11.03 -3.07
C VAL A 90 7.44 -11.71 -2.02
N ILE A 91 7.51 -11.10 -0.87
CA ILE A 91 8.25 -11.63 0.28
C ILE A 91 7.28 -12.00 1.40
N ARG A 92 7.67 -12.99 2.21
CA ARG A 92 7.01 -13.32 3.47
C ARG A 92 7.85 -12.82 4.63
N ARG A 93 7.20 -12.13 5.55
CA ARG A 93 7.79 -11.62 6.78
C ARG A 93 6.93 -12.04 7.97
N MET A 94 7.54 -12.15 9.12
CA MET A 94 6.82 -12.34 10.38
C MET A 94 6.39 -10.97 10.93
N ILE A 95 5.17 -10.90 11.44
CA ILE A 95 4.63 -9.73 12.15
C ILE A 95 4.35 -10.14 13.59
N HIS A 96 4.48 -9.19 14.52
CA HIS A 96 4.24 -9.37 15.95
C HIS A 96 5.02 -10.56 16.56
N GLU A 97 6.27 -10.73 16.11
CA GLU A 97 7.16 -11.79 16.59
C GLU A 97 7.26 -11.76 18.14
N GLY A 98 7.23 -12.94 18.76
CA GLY A 98 7.30 -13.05 20.21
C GLY A 98 6.01 -12.74 20.95
N THR A 99 4.90 -12.52 20.25
CA THR A 99 3.58 -12.28 20.86
C THR A 99 2.59 -13.38 20.45
N ASP A 100 1.46 -13.46 21.16
CA ASP A 100 0.31 -14.34 20.83
C ASP A 100 -0.38 -13.96 19.51
N ARG A 101 -0.04 -12.79 18.95
CA ARG A 101 -0.51 -12.30 17.64
C ARG A 101 0.50 -12.50 16.52
N ALA A 102 1.59 -13.24 16.78
CA ALA A 102 2.58 -13.54 15.75
C ALA A 102 1.95 -14.23 14.53
N GLY A 103 2.35 -13.80 13.35
CA GLY A 103 1.81 -14.34 12.11
C GLY A 103 2.67 -14.01 10.90
N TRP A 104 2.36 -14.68 9.79
CA TRP A 104 3.01 -14.45 8.52
C TRP A 104 2.28 -13.40 7.70
N LYS A 105 3.03 -12.51 7.08
CA LYS A 105 2.50 -11.49 6.16
C LYS A 105 3.25 -11.50 4.84
N GLU A 106 2.49 -11.53 3.74
CA GLU A 106 3.03 -11.32 2.41
C GLU A 106 3.06 -9.81 2.08
N VAL A 107 4.19 -9.37 1.59
CA VAL A 107 4.44 -7.97 1.22
C VAL A 107 4.85 -7.92 -0.24
N ASN A 108 4.23 -7.02 -1.00
CA ASN A 108 4.59 -6.78 -2.40
C ASN A 108 5.61 -5.65 -2.49
N VAL A 109 6.71 -5.92 -3.19
CA VAL A 109 7.78 -4.97 -3.47
C VAL A 109 7.95 -4.86 -4.98
N LYS A 110 7.61 -3.73 -5.54
CA LYS A 110 7.89 -3.41 -6.93
C LYS A 110 9.28 -2.81 -7.03
N LEU A 111 10.09 -3.36 -7.89
CA LEU A 111 11.45 -2.93 -8.17
C LEU A 111 11.49 -2.30 -9.56
N PHE A 112 12.05 -1.11 -9.66
CA PHE A 112 12.23 -0.40 -10.93
C PHE A 112 13.71 -0.39 -11.31
N ALA A 113 14.02 -0.54 -12.60
CA ALA A 113 15.38 -0.60 -13.09
C ALA A 113 16.25 0.61 -12.71
N ASN A 114 15.65 1.79 -12.55
CA ASN A 114 16.35 2.99 -12.08
C ASN A 114 16.70 2.98 -10.58
N GLY A 115 16.38 1.90 -9.85
CA GLY A 115 16.62 1.78 -8.41
C GLY A 115 15.43 2.20 -7.55
N GLY A 116 14.34 2.69 -8.14
CA GLY A 116 13.11 3.01 -7.42
C GLY A 116 12.44 1.76 -6.83
N ILE A 117 11.75 1.93 -5.71
CA ILE A 117 11.01 0.88 -5.02
C ILE A 117 9.61 1.40 -4.68
N GLN A 118 8.60 0.55 -4.83
CA GLN A 118 7.28 0.76 -4.27
C GLN A 118 6.86 -0.48 -3.48
N MET A 119 6.58 -0.31 -2.21
CA MET A 119 6.13 -1.39 -1.32
C MET A 119 4.65 -1.20 -0.94
N THR A 120 3.91 -2.31 -0.90
CA THR A 120 2.51 -2.34 -0.44
C THR A 120 2.26 -3.57 0.43
N GLY A 121 1.18 -3.52 1.24
CA GLY A 121 0.83 -4.61 2.14
C GLY A 121 1.48 -4.50 3.52
N VAL A 122 2.04 -3.36 3.87
CA VAL A 122 2.60 -3.05 5.19
C VAL A 122 1.64 -2.20 6.02
N THR A 123 1.76 -2.24 7.34
CA THR A 123 0.87 -1.54 8.29
C THR A 123 1.62 -0.62 9.25
N SER A 124 2.96 -0.60 9.18
CA SER A 124 3.80 0.35 9.91
C SER A 124 5.05 0.68 9.10
N GLU A 125 5.61 1.86 9.34
CA GLU A 125 6.85 2.30 8.69
C GLU A 125 8.04 1.46 9.14
N GLU A 126 8.11 1.13 10.42
CA GLU A 126 9.18 0.29 10.98
C GLU A 126 9.22 -1.07 10.29
N PHE A 127 8.08 -1.76 10.20
CA PHE A 127 7.99 -3.05 9.52
C PHE A 127 8.34 -2.96 8.04
N ALA A 128 7.95 -1.87 7.36
CA ALA A 128 8.30 -1.61 5.98
C ALA A 128 9.81 -1.43 5.81
N TYR A 129 10.44 -0.61 6.64
CA TYR A 129 11.87 -0.35 6.61
C TYR A 129 12.68 -1.64 6.85
N GLN A 130 12.38 -2.38 7.92
CA GLN A 130 13.01 -3.66 8.23
C GLN A 130 12.84 -4.70 7.12
N SER A 131 11.68 -4.68 6.45
CA SER A 131 11.42 -5.58 5.32
C SER A 131 12.25 -5.22 4.09
N LEU A 132 12.41 -3.93 3.78
CA LEU A 132 13.28 -3.47 2.67
C LEU A 132 14.75 -3.69 2.97
N GLU A 133 15.18 -3.48 4.21
CA GLU A 133 16.55 -3.76 4.64
C GLU A 133 16.88 -5.25 4.50
N TRP A 134 15.96 -6.12 4.90
CA TRP A 134 16.10 -7.55 4.70
C TRP A 134 16.20 -7.93 3.20
N VAL A 135 15.37 -7.31 2.33
CA VAL A 135 15.45 -7.53 0.88
C VAL A 135 16.81 -7.09 0.34
N LEU A 136 17.31 -5.91 0.77
CA LEU A 136 18.62 -5.42 0.35
C LEU A 136 19.72 -6.39 0.74
N GLN A 137 19.77 -6.80 2.02
CA GLN A 137 20.75 -7.76 2.53
C GLN A 137 20.68 -9.08 1.76
N THR A 138 19.47 -9.59 1.52
CA THR A 138 19.26 -10.84 0.76
C THR A 138 19.78 -10.72 -0.68
N ILE A 139 19.52 -9.62 -1.38
CA ILE A 139 20.02 -9.41 -2.75
C ILE A 139 21.55 -9.26 -2.75
N GLN A 140 22.14 -8.67 -1.72
CA GLN A 140 23.59 -8.52 -1.59
C GLN A 140 24.33 -9.84 -1.35
N THR A 141 23.64 -10.93 -0.97
CA THR A 141 24.25 -12.27 -0.87
C THR A 141 24.39 -12.98 -2.22
N LEU A 142 23.80 -12.45 -3.28
CA LEU A 142 23.85 -13.09 -4.58
C LEU A 142 25.27 -13.11 -5.16
N PRO A 143 25.64 -14.17 -5.92
CA PRO A 143 26.98 -14.34 -6.47
C PRO A 143 27.43 -13.19 -7.37
N VAL A 144 26.50 -12.64 -8.16
CA VAL A 144 26.72 -11.49 -9.02
C VAL A 144 25.81 -10.37 -8.57
N SER A 145 26.38 -9.21 -8.21
CA SER A 145 25.59 -8.05 -7.83
C SER A 145 24.69 -7.58 -8.96
N PRO A 146 23.37 -7.49 -8.77
CA PRO A 146 22.50 -6.87 -9.74
C PRO A 146 22.54 -5.34 -9.70
N PHE A 147 23.19 -4.72 -8.69
CA PHE A 147 23.31 -3.29 -8.57
C PHE A 147 24.51 -2.74 -9.36
N GLU A 148 24.34 -1.58 -10.00
CA GLU A 148 25.43 -0.91 -10.71
C GLU A 148 26.47 -0.28 -9.77
N GLY A 149 26.04 0.09 -8.55
CA GLY A 149 26.88 0.73 -7.53
C GLY A 149 26.58 0.22 -6.13
N LYS A 150 27.07 0.95 -5.13
CA LYS A 150 26.76 0.64 -3.73
C LYS A 150 25.28 0.93 -3.45
N ALA A 151 24.52 -0.09 -3.12
CA ALA A 151 23.10 0.04 -2.79
C ALA A 151 22.90 0.34 -1.30
N SER A 152 21.98 1.26 -1.01
CA SER A 152 21.51 1.64 0.32
C SER A 152 20.04 2.03 0.24
N LEU A 153 19.33 2.05 1.38
CA LEU A 153 17.95 2.56 1.42
C LEU A 153 17.96 4.09 1.52
N GLU A 154 17.41 4.75 0.51
CA GLU A 154 17.33 6.20 0.41
C GLU A 154 15.90 6.66 0.13
N ARG A 155 15.58 7.91 0.48
CA ARG A 155 14.30 8.55 0.14
C ARG A 155 13.08 7.74 0.58
N PHE A 156 13.15 7.10 1.74
CA PHE A 156 12.02 6.38 2.32
C PHE A 156 10.89 7.36 2.62
N SER A 157 9.69 7.09 2.07
CA SER A 157 8.55 7.98 2.21
C SER A 157 7.23 7.20 2.16
N VAL A 158 6.31 7.54 3.07
CA VAL A 158 4.93 7.07 3.05
C VAL A 158 4.14 7.89 2.04
N GLN A 159 3.56 7.23 1.05
CA GLN A 159 2.78 7.87 -0.01
C GLN A 159 1.28 7.80 0.23
N LEU A 160 0.82 6.73 0.90
CA LEU A 160 -0.59 6.50 1.15
C LEU A 160 -0.76 5.63 2.39
N ILE A 161 -1.76 5.97 3.21
CA ILE A 161 -2.19 5.17 4.35
C ILE A 161 -3.68 4.88 4.18
N ASN A 162 -4.03 3.61 4.07
CA ASN A 162 -5.43 3.18 4.14
C ASN A 162 -5.77 2.85 5.59
N THR A 163 -6.85 3.44 6.05
CA THR A 163 -7.37 3.22 7.39
C THR A 163 -8.84 2.81 7.32
N ASP A 164 -9.28 2.06 8.30
CA ASP A 164 -10.68 1.70 8.47
C ASP A 164 -11.11 1.73 9.93
N TYR A 165 -12.39 1.92 10.16
CA TYR A 165 -13.11 1.71 11.40
C TYR A 165 -14.57 1.39 11.10
N ALA A 166 -15.26 0.76 12.04
CA ALA A 166 -16.67 0.46 11.94
C ALA A 166 -17.49 1.31 12.94
N LEU A 167 -18.70 1.63 12.53
CA LEU A 167 -19.72 2.23 13.41
C LEU A 167 -20.74 1.16 13.78
N ASN A 168 -21.31 1.27 14.97
CA ASN A 168 -22.37 0.37 15.45
C ASN A 168 -23.76 0.71 14.91
N GLN A 169 -23.84 1.55 13.88
CA GLN A 169 -25.12 1.97 13.29
C GLN A 169 -25.04 2.05 11.77
N PHE A 170 -26.21 1.92 11.14
CA PHE A 170 -26.35 2.07 9.70
C PHE A 170 -26.41 3.54 9.29
N ILE A 171 -25.73 3.87 8.21
CA ILE A 171 -25.73 5.21 7.63
C ILE A 171 -26.60 5.20 6.37
N ASN A 172 -27.56 6.13 6.31
CA ASN A 172 -28.29 6.39 5.08
C ASN A 172 -27.36 7.11 4.08
N GLN A 173 -26.91 6.40 3.06
CA GLN A 173 -25.94 6.90 2.10
C GLN A 173 -26.45 8.10 1.28
N ASP A 174 -27.73 8.11 0.91
CA ASP A 174 -28.32 9.21 0.11
C ASP A 174 -28.42 10.49 0.96
N ALA A 175 -28.79 10.36 2.24
CA ALA A 175 -28.81 11.49 3.18
C ALA A 175 -27.39 12.00 3.46
N LEU A 176 -26.44 11.10 3.69
CA LEU A 176 -25.03 11.46 3.89
C LEU A 176 -24.46 12.19 2.69
N HIS A 177 -24.68 11.67 1.48
CA HIS A 177 -24.20 12.30 0.24
C HIS A 177 -24.75 13.73 0.09
N LYS A 178 -26.08 13.91 0.30
CA LYS A 178 -26.71 15.23 0.23
C LYS A 178 -26.14 16.19 1.26
N LEU A 179 -25.93 15.73 2.51
CA LEU A 179 -25.34 16.51 3.59
C LEU A 179 -23.92 16.98 3.21
N LEU A 180 -23.08 16.08 2.73
CA LEU A 180 -21.68 16.38 2.35
C LEU A 180 -21.60 17.39 1.22
N VAL A 181 -22.49 17.30 0.21
CA VAL A 181 -22.51 18.22 -0.92
C VAL A 181 -23.14 19.55 -0.56
N ASN A 182 -24.32 19.55 0.05
CA ASN A 182 -25.12 20.76 0.19
C ASN A 182 -24.75 21.60 1.42
N GLU A 183 -24.40 20.95 2.54
CA GLU A 183 -24.08 21.66 3.80
C GLU A 183 -22.57 21.88 3.96
N TYR A 184 -21.76 20.87 3.60
CA TYR A 184 -20.29 20.94 3.75
C TYR A 184 -19.56 21.35 2.47
N ASN A 185 -20.26 21.42 1.35
CA ASN A 185 -19.68 21.77 0.02
C ASN A 185 -18.46 20.92 -0.37
N LEU A 186 -18.47 19.62 0.03
CA LEU A 186 -17.39 18.68 -0.26
C LEU A 186 -17.59 18.00 -1.61
N SER A 187 -16.49 17.64 -2.26
CA SER A 187 -16.52 16.81 -3.47
C SER A 187 -16.92 15.38 -3.11
N SER A 188 -18.17 15.03 -3.33
CA SER A 188 -18.73 13.72 -3.00
C SER A 188 -19.49 13.11 -4.18
N THR A 189 -19.38 11.78 -4.33
CA THR A 189 -20.09 11.00 -5.35
C THR A 189 -20.75 9.77 -4.73
N LEU A 190 -21.92 9.40 -5.23
CA LEU A 190 -22.65 8.20 -4.85
C LEU A 190 -23.14 7.48 -6.10
N GLU A 191 -22.33 6.53 -6.59
CA GLU A 191 -22.63 5.72 -7.78
C GLU A 191 -22.68 4.24 -7.41
N LYS A 192 -23.85 3.79 -6.94
CA LYS A 192 -24.06 2.44 -6.37
C LYS A 192 -23.72 1.30 -7.33
N THR A 193 -23.67 1.55 -8.64
CA THR A 193 -23.29 0.56 -9.65
C THR A 193 -21.78 0.35 -9.79
N ILE A 194 -20.99 1.37 -9.46
CA ILE A 194 -19.52 1.35 -9.58
C ILE A 194 -18.89 1.11 -8.20
N TYR A 195 -19.38 1.83 -7.20
CA TYR A 195 -18.89 1.76 -5.81
C TYR A 195 -20.06 1.87 -4.85
N GLN A 196 -20.20 0.89 -3.95
CA GLN A 196 -21.35 0.80 -3.03
C GLN A 196 -21.30 1.77 -1.84
N GLY A 197 -20.37 2.70 -1.81
CA GLY A 197 -20.21 3.67 -0.73
C GLY A 197 -20.28 5.11 -1.22
N VAL A 198 -20.49 6.04 -0.31
CA VAL A 198 -20.30 7.48 -0.56
C VAL A 198 -18.81 7.76 -0.64
N ASN A 199 -18.34 8.13 -1.82
CA ASN A 199 -16.94 8.52 -2.02
C ASN A 199 -16.82 10.03 -1.88
N THR A 200 -16.02 10.49 -0.91
CA THR A 200 -15.85 11.91 -0.62
C THR A 200 -14.36 12.25 -0.57
N LYS A 201 -14.00 13.33 -1.25
CA LYS A 201 -12.65 13.88 -1.17
C LYS A 201 -12.63 15.00 -0.16
N PHE A 202 -11.72 14.89 0.79
CA PHE A 202 -11.42 15.93 1.77
C PHE A 202 -9.99 16.41 1.51
N TYR A 203 -9.86 17.63 0.99
CA TYR A 203 -8.55 18.22 0.70
C TYR A 203 -8.00 18.83 1.99
N TYR A 204 -6.90 18.26 2.47
CA TYR A 204 -6.18 18.77 3.63
C TYR A 204 -4.88 19.44 3.19
N ASN A 205 -4.76 20.72 3.51
CA ASN A 205 -3.54 21.48 3.28
C ASN A 205 -3.31 22.41 4.47
N THR A 206 -2.11 22.44 5.01
CA THR A 206 -1.73 23.30 6.14
C THR A 206 -1.81 24.80 5.82
N PHE A 207 -1.82 25.16 4.55
CA PHE A 207 -1.94 26.56 4.07
C PHE A 207 -3.38 27.02 3.85
N HIS A 208 -4.37 26.13 3.97
CA HIS A 208 -5.79 26.41 3.79
C HIS A 208 -6.57 26.20 5.09
N SER A 209 -7.82 26.65 5.11
CA SER A 209 -8.70 26.67 6.30
C SER A 209 -9.04 25.29 6.89
N GLY A 210 -8.57 24.20 6.29
CA GLY A 210 -8.80 22.86 6.79
C GLY A 210 -10.26 22.35 6.70
N ASN A 211 -11.10 23.03 5.90
CA ASN A 211 -12.52 22.67 5.72
C ASN A 211 -12.75 21.56 4.66
N GLY A 212 -11.70 21.02 4.08
CA GLY A 212 -11.77 19.96 3.06
C GLY A 212 -12.04 20.43 1.64
N ILE A 213 -12.12 21.75 1.41
CA ILE A 213 -12.35 22.34 0.09
C ILE A 213 -11.02 22.82 -0.47
N CYS A 214 -10.70 22.42 -1.71
CA CYS A 214 -9.52 22.92 -2.41
C CYS A 214 -9.74 24.38 -2.79
N GLN A 215 -8.81 25.25 -2.40
CA GLN A 215 -8.82 26.69 -2.68
C GLN A 215 -7.70 27.12 -3.63
N CYS A 216 -7.07 26.17 -4.32
CA CYS A 216 -6.00 26.47 -5.27
C CYS A 216 -6.57 27.05 -6.57
N GLU A 217 -6.04 28.23 -7.01
CA GLU A 217 -6.50 28.89 -8.24
C GLU A 217 -6.00 28.21 -9.52
N ASN A 218 -4.87 27.52 -9.49
CA ASN A 218 -4.25 26.90 -10.67
C ASN A 218 -3.99 25.41 -10.44
N PHE A 219 -2.80 25.04 -10.00
CA PHE A 219 -2.41 23.66 -9.84
C PHE A 219 -2.38 23.25 -8.35
N CYS A 220 -3.29 22.34 -7.97
CA CYS A 220 -3.30 21.81 -6.61
C CYS A 220 -2.12 20.87 -6.39
N LYS A 221 -1.24 21.19 -5.42
CA LYS A 221 -0.09 20.40 -5.02
C LYS A 221 -0.36 19.55 -3.76
N GLY A 222 -1.62 19.53 -3.30
CA GLY A 222 -2.05 18.76 -2.11
C GLY A 222 -2.58 17.39 -2.42
#